data_672474730070adf13011e598deed3f9d
#
_entry.id   672474730070adf13011e598deed3f9d
#
_cell.length_a   1.000
_cell.length_b   1.000
_cell.length_c   1.000
_cell.angle_alpha   90.00
_cell.angle_beta   90.00
_cell.angle_gamma   90.00
#
_symmetry.space_group_name_H-M   'P 1'
#
loop_
_entity.id
_entity.type
_entity.pdbx_description
1 polymer ?
#
loop_
_entity_poly.entity_id
_entity_poly.type
_entity_poly.pdbx_seq_one_letter_code
_entity_poly.pdbx_strand_id
1 'polypeptide(L)'
;MFLFSYLSCGINLTDILHIRYADIVDGRLVFNRQKTGKLLSFQLQPAALDILDKYRQPNAHPQDYVFPVLRRSVHITAQQQYGRVQRTNKRINRYLKLIGEHLHLPITLTTYVARHSFATVL
;
A
#
# COMPACT_ATOMS: atom_id res chain seq x y z
N MET A 1 -4.53 4.86 0.60
CA MET A 1 -3.98 3.49 0.63
C MET A 1 -5.02 2.38 0.60
N PHE A 2 -6.15 2.53 1.28
CA PHE A 2 -7.25 1.55 1.19
C PHE A 2 -7.72 1.37 -0.26
N LEU A 3 -8.01 2.47 -0.96
CA LEU A 3 -8.45 2.44 -2.34
C LEU A 3 -7.37 1.87 -3.27
N PHE A 4 -6.11 2.23 -3.04
CA PHE A 4 -5.01 1.66 -3.81
C PHE A 4 -4.91 0.14 -3.63
N SER A 5 -5.08 -0.37 -2.41
CA SER A 5 -5.09 -1.81 -2.15
C SER A 5 -6.20 -2.52 -2.95
N TYR A 6 -7.41 -1.97 -2.93
CA TYR A 6 -8.54 -2.52 -3.67
C TYR A 6 -8.28 -2.53 -5.18
N LEU A 7 -7.79 -1.40 -5.73
CA LEU A 7 -7.53 -1.24 -7.17
C LEU A 7 -6.32 -2.05 -7.65
N SER A 8 -5.44 -2.47 -6.75
CA SER A 8 -4.20 -3.18 -7.06
C SER A 8 -4.26 -4.65 -6.66
N CYS A 9 -5.34 -5.33 -7.01
CA CYS A 9 -5.52 -6.77 -6.77
C CYS A 9 -5.51 -7.17 -5.29
N GLY A 10 -5.92 -6.28 -4.41
CA GLY A 10 -5.99 -6.56 -2.98
C GLY A 10 -4.62 -6.71 -2.30
N ILE A 11 -3.62 -6.02 -2.79
CA ILE A 11 -2.28 -6.00 -2.19
C ILE A 11 -2.34 -5.55 -0.72
N ASN A 12 -1.60 -6.20 0.17
CA ASN A 12 -1.63 -5.86 1.57
C ASN A 12 -0.82 -4.59 1.88
N LEU A 13 -1.09 -3.97 3.04
CA LEU A 13 -0.48 -2.69 3.41
C LEU A 13 1.04 -2.79 3.53
N THR A 14 1.59 -3.88 4.06
CA THR A 14 3.03 -4.06 4.20
C THR A 14 3.72 -3.98 2.84
N ASP A 15 3.18 -4.67 1.84
CA ASP A 15 3.73 -4.63 0.48
C ASP A 15 3.58 -3.25 -0.15
N ILE A 16 2.42 -2.58 0.04
CA ILE A 16 2.19 -1.22 -0.47
C ILE A 16 3.26 -0.26 0.06
N LEU A 17 3.53 -0.29 1.36
CA LEU A 17 4.49 0.62 1.98
C LEU A 17 5.94 0.36 1.57
N HIS A 18 6.24 -0.82 1.05
CA HIS A 18 7.57 -1.17 0.54
C HIS A 18 7.75 -0.93 -0.96
N ILE A 19 6.71 -0.45 -1.67
CA ILE A 19 6.83 -0.15 -3.10
C ILE A 19 7.81 0.99 -3.31
N ARG A 20 8.79 0.78 -4.19
CA ARG A 20 9.77 1.78 -4.61
C ARG A 20 9.45 2.24 -6.03
N TYR A 21 9.94 3.41 -6.40
CA TYR A 21 9.73 3.92 -7.77
C TYR A 21 10.28 2.95 -8.84
N ALA A 22 11.38 2.25 -8.53
CA ALA A 22 11.97 1.26 -9.45
C ALA A 22 11.07 0.05 -9.70
N ASP A 23 10.11 -0.23 -8.80
CA ASP A 23 9.18 -1.35 -8.94
C ASP A 23 8.07 -1.06 -9.95
N ILE A 24 7.91 0.19 -10.37
CA ILE A 24 6.88 0.60 -11.32
C ILE A 24 7.55 0.84 -12.68
N VAL A 25 7.24 -0.01 -13.64
CA VAL A 25 7.83 0.05 -14.99
C VAL A 25 6.70 0.03 -16.02
N ASP A 26 6.59 1.09 -16.82
CA ASP A 26 5.60 1.21 -17.90
C ASP A 26 4.17 0.92 -17.44
N GLY A 27 3.78 1.46 -16.28
CA GLY A 27 2.45 1.26 -15.70
C GLY A 27 2.23 -0.12 -15.10
N ARG A 28 3.28 -0.91 -14.96
CA ARG A 28 3.23 -2.25 -14.37
C ARG A 28 3.99 -2.27 -13.05
N LEU A 29 3.37 -2.88 -12.03
CA LEU A 29 4.01 -3.07 -10.73
C LEU A 29 4.65 -4.45 -10.67
N VAL A 30 5.95 -4.49 -10.38
CA VAL A 30 6.73 -5.73 -10.22
C VAL A 30 7.44 -5.67 -8.88
N PHE A 31 7.10 -6.55 -7.97
CA PHE A 31 7.67 -6.53 -6.62
C PHE A 31 7.70 -7.93 -5.98
N ASN A 32 8.56 -8.09 -4.97
CA ASN A 32 8.60 -9.30 -4.14
C ASN A 32 7.76 -9.08 -2.88
N ARG A 33 6.87 -10.04 -2.58
CA ARG A 33 6.08 -9.99 -1.35
C ARG A 33 7.00 -10.07 -0.12
N GLN A 34 6.78 -9.20 0.84
CA GLN A 34 7.59 -9.15 2.07
C GLN A 34 7.47 -10.44 2.89
N LYS A 35 6.30 -11.04 2.94
CA LYS A 35 6.06 -12.24 3.75
C LYS A 35 6.68 -13.51 3.14
N THR A 36 6.62 -13.68 1.84
CA THR A 36 7.00 -14.92 1.16
C THR A 36 8.19 -14.79 0.22
N GLY A 37 8.58 -13.56 -0.14
CA GLY A 37 9.58 -13.30 -1.17
C GLY A 37 9.14 -13.63 -2.58
N LYS A 38 7.89 -14.04 -2.78
CA LYS A 38 7.36 -14.38 -4.10
C LYS A 38 7.26 -13.15 -4.99
N LEU A 39 7.75 -13.27 -6.22
CA LEU A 39 7.65 -12.20 -7.20
C LEU A 39 6.22 -12.11 -7.73
N LEU A 40 5.66 -10.91 -7.67
CA LEU A 40 4.36 -10.58 -8.26
C LEU A 40 4.54 -9.50 -9.33
N SER A 41 3.78 -9.62 -10.41
CA SER A 41 3.80 -8.66 -11.51
C SER A 41 2.39 -8.53 -12.06
N PHE A 42 1.87 -7.30 -12.12
CA PHE A 42 0.58 -7.03 -12.73
C PHE A 42 0.51 -5.60 -13.24
N GLN A 43 -0.34 -5.40 -14.26
CA GLN A 43 -0.55 -4.07 -14.81
C GLN A 43 -1.48 -3.26 -13.91
N LEU A 44 -1.06 -2.04 -13.58
CA LEU A 44 -1.86 -1.13 -12.76
C LEU A 44 -3.01 -0.54 -13.58
N GLN A 45 -4.18 -0.46 -12.96
CA GLN A 45 -5.32 0.23 -13.56
C GLN A 45 -5.08 1.75 -13.59
N PRO A 46 -5.70 2.48 -14.53
CA PRO A 46 -5.54 3.95 -14.60
C PRO A 46 -5.84 4.66 -13.29
N ALA A 47 -6.85 4.22 -12.55
CA ALA A 47 -7.19 4.80 -11.25
C ALA A 47 -6.08 4.60 -10.21
N ALA A 48 -5.41 3.46 -10.22
CA ALA A 48 -4.27 3.20 -9.34
C ALA A 48 -3.07 4.06 -9.70
N LEU A 49 -2.81 4.23 -11.00
CA LEU A 49 -1.74 5.11 -11.49
C LEU A 49 -1.98 6.57 -11.08
N ASP A 50 -3.22 7.04 -11.12
CA ASP A 50 -3.58 8.38 -10.66
C ASP A 50 -3.26 8.58 -9.19
N ILE A 51 -3.51 7.57 -8.35
CA ILE A 51 -3.17 7.62 -6.92
C ILE A 51 -1.65 7.73 -6.75
N LEU A 52 -0.87 6.95 -7.49
CA LEU A 52 0.60 7.00 -7.42
C LEU A 52 1.14 8.36 -7.86
N ASP A 53 0.55 8.97 -8.87
CA ASP A 53 0.96 10.29 -9.35
C ASP A 53 0.80 11.37 -8.28
N LYS A 54 -0.19 11.25 -7.40
CA LYS A 54 -0.38 12.19 -6.28
C LYS A 54 0.77 12.18 -5.29
N TYR A 55 1.49 11.06 -5.18
CA TYR A 55 2.63 10.91 -4.27
C TYR A 55 3.96 11.15 -4.95
N ARG A 56 3.96 11.38 -6.28
CA ARG A 56 5.17 11.55 -7.05
C ARG A 56 5.97 12.77 -6.61
N GLN A 57 7.26 12.57 -6.38
CA GLN A 57 8.20 13.64 -6.06
C GLN A 57 9.15 13.87 -7.23
N PRO A 58 9.40 15.17 -7.63
CA PRO A 58 10.16 15.47 -8.85
C PRO A 58 11.61 14.97 -8.85
N ASN A 59 12.23 14.87 -7.66
CA ASN A 59 13.65 14.46 -7.54
C ASN A 59 13.81 13.12 -6.81
N ALA A 60 12.81 12.22 -6.92
CA ALA A 60 12.87 10.94 -6.23
C ALA A 60 13.90 10.01 -6.87
N HIS A 61 14.71 9.38 -6.03
CA HIS A 61 15.61 8.31 -6.45
C HIS A 61 14.82 7.04 -6.74
N PRO A 62 15.19 6.21 -7.74
CA PRO A 62 14.47 4.97 -8.04
C PRO A 62 14.29 4.03 -6.85
N GLN A 63 15.21 4.06 -5.89
CA GLN A 63 15.12 3.25 -4.68
C GLN A 63 14.31 3.89 -3.55
N ASP A 64 13.80 5.11 -3.72
CA ASP A 64 12.94 5.74 -2.74
C ASP A 64 11.56 5.09 -2.73
N TYR A 65 10.93 5.07 -1.55
CA TYR A 65 9.56 4.54 -1.42
C TYR A 65 8.55 5.54 -2.00
N VAL A 66 7.55 5.01 -2.69
CA VAL A 66 6.51 5.82 -3.34
C VAL A 66 5.65 6.52 -2.29
N PHE A 67 5.19 5.77 -1.28
CA PHE A 67 4.37 6.34 -0.20
C PHE A 67 5.27 6.87 0.92
N PRO A 68 4.97 8.07 1.47
CA PRO A 68 5.86 8.77 2.40
C PRO A 68 5.76 8.23 3.83
N VAL A 69 5.80 6.93 4.01
CA VAL A 69 5.77 6.25 5.32
C VAL A 69 7.15 5.74 5.68
N LEU A 70 7.73 4.92 4.82
CA LEU A 70 9.09 4.45 4.97
C LEU A 70 10.05 5.43 4.30
N ARG A 71 11.18 5.70 4.96
CA ARG A 71 12.24 6.56 4.42
C ARG A 71 13.53 5.75 4.35
N ARG A 72 14.15 5.71 3.18
CA ARG A 72 15.37 4.96 2.93
C ARG A 72 16.52 5.37 3.87
N SER A 73 16.61 6.64 4.22
CA SER A 73 17.64 7.18 5.09
C SER A 73 17.38 6.97 6.59
N VAL A 74 16.17 6.63 6.99
CA VAL A 74 15.74 6.50 8.39
C VAL A 74 15.46 5.06 8.75
N HIS A 75 14.67 4.36 7.93
CA HIS A 75 14.24 2.98 8.18
C HIS A 75 15.20 2.00 7.47
N ILE A 76 16.40 1.85 8.01
CA ILE A 76 17.48 1.08 7.38
C ILE A 76 17.33 -0.41 7.67
N THR A 77 17.04 -0.79 8.92
CA THR A 77 16.91 -2.18 9.32
C THR A 77 15.49 -2.72 9.10
N ALA A 78 15.37 -4.03 8.93
CA ALA A 78 14.08 -4.70 8.82
C ALA A 78 13.19 -4.44 10.05
N GLN A 79 13.80 -4.39 11.24
CA GLN A 79 13.07 -4.12 12.48
C GLN A 79 12.50 -2.70 12.52
N GLN A 80 13.25 -1.70 12.06
CA GLN A 80 12.77 -0.33 11.95
C GLN A 80 11.61 -0.23 10.95
N GLN A 81 11.73 -0.87 9.81
CA GLN A 81 10.69 -0.92 8.78
C GLN A 81 9.42 -1.58 9.33
N TYR A 82 9.57 -2.73 9.98
CA TYR A 82 8.44 -3.44 10.58
C TYR A 82 7.71 -2.59 11.62
N GLY A 83 8.45 -1.96 12.53
CA GLY A 83 7.86 -1.10 13.56
C GLY A 83 7.09 0.07 12.95
N ARG A 84 7.63 0.71 11.92
CA ARG A 84 6.95 1.82 11.23
C ARG A 84 5.67 1.34 10.53
N VAL A 85 5.73 0.21 9.85
CA VAL A 85 4.57 -0.39 9.18
C VAL A 85 3.47 -0.72 10.18
N GLN A 86 3.80 -1.32 11.33
CA GLN A 86 2.83 -1.66 12.35
C GLN A 86 2.14 -0.42 12.94
N ARG A 87 2.90 0.62 13.24
CA ARG A 87 2.33 1.89 13.73
C ARG A 87 1.40 2.52 12.70
N THR A 88 1.80 2.52 11.43
CA THR A 88 0.99 3.07 10.34
C THR A 88 -0.29 2.26 10.14
N ASN A 89 -0.20 0.94 10.18
CA ASN A 89 -1.38 0.07 10.06
C ASN A 89 -2.40 0.35 11.17
N LYS A 90 -1.95 0.46 12.42
CA LYS A 90 -2.82 0.80 13.54
C LYS A 90 -3.50 2.16 13.35
N ARG A 91 -2.74 3.15 12.88
CA ARG A 91 -3.26 4.50 12.64
C ARG A 91 -4.31 4.50 11.53
N ILE A 92 -4.03 3.85 10.41
CA ILE A 92 -4.96 3.76 9.28
C ILE A 92 -6.23 3.02 9.70
N ASN A 93 -6.12 1.90 10.39
CA ASN A 93 -7.27 1.14 10.84
C ASN A 93 -8.12 1.93 11.83
N ARG A 94 -7.52 2.76 12.67
CA ARG A 94 -8.25 3.67 13.56
C ARG A 94 -9.11 4.66 12.77
N TYR A 95 -8.54 5.29 11.74
CA TYR A 95 -9.28 6.21 10.89
C TYR A 95 -10.39 5.50 10.10
N LEU A 96 -10.11 4.32 9.57
CA LEU A 96 -11.11 3.52 8.85
C LEU A 96 -12.26 3.13 9.77
N LYS A 97 -11.99 2.77 11.02
CA LYS A 97 -13.01 2.48 12.00
C LYS A 97 -13.92 3.68 12.24
N LEU A 98 -13.34 4.87 12.42
CA LEU A 98 -14.10 6.10 12.61
C LEU A 98 -14.96 6.44 11.39
N ILE A 99 -14.44 6.25 10.19
CA ILE A 99 -15.19 6.44 8.95
C ILE A 99 -16.37 5.47 8.87
N GLY A 100 -16.14 4.20 9.18
CA GLY A 100 -17.18 3.19 9.19
C GLY A 100 -18.29 3.48 10.20
N GLU A 101 -17.94 3.94 11.40
CA GLU A 101 -18.91 4.34 12.42
C GLU A 101 -19.73 5.56 11.96
N HIS A 102 -19.05 6.55 11.37
CA HIS A 102 -19.71 7.75 10.85
C HIS A 102 -20.72 7.41 9.73
N LEU A 103 -20.41 6.44 8.90
CA LEU A 103 -21.28 5.99 7.81
C LEU A 103 -22.28 4.92 8.25
N HIS A 104 -22.31 4.55 9.53
CA HIS A 104 -23.17 3.51 10.10
C HIS A 104 -23.06 2.16 9.37
N LEU A 105 -21.83 1.78 9.01
CA LEU A 105 -21.57 0.50 8.35
C LEU A 105 -21.72 -0.67 9.33
N PRO A 106 -22.27 -1.82 8.89
CA PRO A 106 -22.45 -2.99 9.75
C PRO A 106 -21.15 -3.74 10.07
N ILE A 107 -20.04 -3.33 9.43
CA ILE A 107 -18.72 -3.96 9.62
C ILE A 107 -17.69 -2.91 10.04
N THR A 108 -16.61 -3.37 10.68
CA THR A 108 -15.47 -2.53 10.98
C THR A 108 -14.56 -2.47 9.76
N LEU A 109 -14.30 -1.26 9.24
CA LEU A 109 -13.37 -1.08 8.13
C LEU A 109 -11.93 -1.24 8.61
N THR A 110 -11.15 -2.02 7.86
CA THR A 110 -9.71 -2.18 8.05
C THR A 110 -9.02 -2.26 6.69
N THR A 111 -7.71 -2.18 6.67
CA THR A 111 -6.95 -2.37 5.43
C THR A 111 -7.15 -3.76 4.83
N TYR A 112 -7.44 -4.74 5.67
CA TYR A 112 -7.72 -6.11 5.23
C TYR A 112 -9.05 -6.24 4.47
N VAL A 113 -10.02 -5.39 4.78
CA VAL A 113 -11.33 -5.38 4.10
C VAL A 113 -11.18 -5.06 2.61
N ALA A 114 -10.25 -4.20 2.22
CA ALA A 114 -9.98 -3.91 0.82
C ALA A 114 -9.58 -5.17 0.04
N ARG A 115 -8.74 -6.01 0.63
CA ARG A 115 -8.30 -7.27 0.05
C ARG A 115 -9.44 -8.27 -0.06
N HIS A 116 -10.25 -8.39 0.99
CA HIS A 116 -11.44 -9.24 1.00
C HIS A 116 -12.46 -8.82 -0.06
N SER A 117 -12.73 -7.53 -0.16
CA SER A 117 -13.68 -7.00 -1.14
C SER A 117 -13.25 -7.31 -2.56
N PHE A 118 -11.97 -7.20 -2.87
CA PHE A 118 -11.43 -7.57 -4.18
C PHE A 118 -11.68 -9.07 -4.48
N ALA A 119 -11.37 -9.94 -3.53
CA ALA A 119 -11.54 -11.39 -3.69
C ALA A 119 -13.01 -11.79 -3.85
N THR A 120 -13.93 -11.08 -3.20
CA THR A 120 -15.37 -11.36 -3.27
C THR A 120 -15.97 -10.94 -4.62
N VAL A 121 -15.49 -9.85 -5.20
CA VAL A 121 -15.99 -9.33 -6.49
C VAL A 121 -15.52 -10.20 -7.66
N LEU A 122 -14.38 -10.84 -7.55
CA LEU A 122 -13.87 -11.76 -8.57
C LEU A 122 -14.63 -13.07 -8.54
#